data_8f8d1a182ea3fa9e882a480023c382f7
#
_entry.id   8f8d1a182ea3fa9e882a480023c382f7
#
_cell.length_a   1.000
_cell.length_b   1.000
_cell.length_c   1.000
_cell.angle_alpha   90.00
_cell.angle_beta   90.00
_cell.angle_gamma   90.00
#
_symmetry.space_group_name_H-M   'P 1'
#
loop_
_entity.id
_entity.type
_entity.pdbx_description
1 polymer ?
#
loop_
_entity_poly.entity_id
_entity_poly.type
_entity_poly.pdbx_seq_one_letter_code
_entity_poly.pdbx_strand_id
1 'polypeptide(L)'
;MRKIKVTIWNEYVHEQSEGPLGDYIRKIYPRGIHEALREALQADDLEIRTATLDMPEQGLPDSLLNDTDVLLWWGHCAHGKVDDALVDRIQFRVLHGMGLIVLHSGHMSKIFRRMMGTACRLHWREVGEKERLWVVDPTHPIARGVPESFVIPHSEMYGERFDIPDDGKIVFMSWYEGGNVFRSGVAFQRDYGKIFYFSPGHESYPIYHDVHVQKVLANAIRWAAPADGVLPDRVTPQPDAPEKITTENPLRALDTSEIHKIQ
;
A
#
# COMPACT_ATOMS: atom_id res chain seq x y z
N MET A 1 11.95 2.07 21.89
CA MET A 1 11.64 1.25 20.68
C MET A 1 12.07 2.03 19.45
N ARG A 2 12.50 1.36 18.37
CA ARG A 2 12.78 1.99 17.08
C ARG A 2 11.49 2.59 16.52
N LYS A 3 11.54 3.81 15.97
CA LYS A 3 10.40 4.39 15.26
C LYS A 3 10.19 3.68 13.93
N ILE A 4 8.93 3.54 13.54
CA ILE A 4 8.57 3.06 12.20
C ILE A 4 8.79 4.21 11.21
N LYS A 5 9.62 4.00 10.21
CA LYS A 5 9.92 4.97 9.16
C LYS A 5 8.90 4.86 8.03
N VAL A 6 8.10 5.89 7.89
CA VAL A 6 6.98 5.95 6.95
C VAL A 6 7.29 6.96 5.87
N THR A 7 7.12 6.58 4.60
CA THR A 7 7.16 7.51 3.49
C THR A 7 5.76 7.59 2.85
N ILE A 8 5.19 8.78 2.78
CA ILE A 8 3.92 9.05 2.11
C ILE A 8 4.22 9.62 0.74
N TRP A 9 3.96 8.84 -0.29
CA TRP A 9 4.14 9.27 -1.67
C TRP A 9 2.80 9.69 -2.28
N ASN A 10 2.80 10.86 -2.95
CA ASN A 10 1.65 11.41 -3.65
C ASN A 10 2.05 11.77 -5.08
N GLU A 11 1.24 11.42 -6.08
CA GLU A 11 1.50 11.90 -7.44
C GLU A 11 1.40 13.42 -7.59
N TYR A 12 0.65 14.10 -6.70
CA TYR A 12 0.58 15.55 -6.51
C TYR A 12 0.24 16.33 -7.79
N VAL A 13 -0.55 15.75 -8.69
CA VAL A 13 -0.93 16.37 -9.97
C VAL A 13 -2.18 17.24 -9.82
N HIS A 14 -3.19 16.72 -9.13
CA HIS A 14 -4.46 17.42 -8.98
C HIS A 14 -4.34 18.71 -8.17
N GLU A 15 -3.57 18.68 -7.10
CA GLU A 15 -3.35 19.85 -6.24
C GLU A 15 -2.51 20.95 -6.94
N GLN A 16 -1.69 20.56 -7.91
CA GLN A 16 -0.88 21.50 -8.71
C GLN A 16 -1.61 21.98 -9.97
N SER A 17 -2.77 21.42 -10.29
CA SER A 17 -3.49 21.82 -11.49
C SER A 17 -4.00 23.27 -11.41
N GLU A 18 -3.97 23.97 -12.53
CA GLU A 18 -4.55 25.31 -12.66
C GLU A 18 -6.07 25.25 -12.82
N GLY A 19 -6.73 26.36 -12.46
CA GLY A 19 -8.16 26.55 -12.64
C GLY A 19 -9.04 26.03 -11.48
N PRO A 20 -10.37 26.07 -11.66
CA PRO A 20 -11.32 25.92 -10.55
C PRO A 20 -11.23 24.60 -9.80
N LEU A 21 -10.87 23.49 -10.47
CA LEU A 21 -10.74 22.19 -9.83
C LEU A 21 -9.53 22.16 -8.88
N GLY A 22 -8.36 22.60 -9.37
CA GLY A 22 -7.16 22.68 -8.52
C GLY A 22 -7.34 23.63 -7.34
N ASP A 23 -8.03 24.78 -7.57
CA ASP A 23 -8.37 25.73 -6.51
C ASP A 23 -9.30 25.11 -5.47
N TYR A 24 -10.24 24.28 -5.90
CA TYR A 24 -11.15 23.57 -5.00
C TYR A 24 -10.40 22.53 -4.16
N ILE A 25 -9.54 21.73 -4.78
CA ILE A 25 -8.73 20.71 -4.09
C ILE A 25 -7.77 21.35 -3.09
N ARG A 26 -7.12 22.47 -3.45
CA ARG A 26 -6.24 23.22 -2.52
C ARG A 26 -6.98 23.83 -1.33
N LYS A 27 -8.30 24.06 -1.40
CA LYS A 27 -9.08 24.44 -0.22
C LYS A 27 -9.24 23.29 0.78
N ILE A 28 -9.28 22.04 0.28
CA ILE A 28 -9.38 20.84 1.10
C ILE A 28 -8.00 20.43 1.63
N TYR A 29 -7.01 20.42 0.73
CA TYR A 29 -5.64 19.97 0.99
C TYR A 29 -4.62 21.06 0.59
N PRO A 30 -4.47 22.14 1.38
CA PRO A 30 -3.68 23.33 0.99
C PRO A 30 -2.22 23.06 0.66
N ARG A 31 -1.65 22.00 1.24
CA ARG A 31 -0.26 21.57 1.00
C ARG A 31 -0.17 20.20 0.36
N GLY A 32 -1.30 19.70 -0.17
CA GLY A 32 -1.44 18.37 -0.76
C GLY A 32 -1.85 17.28 0.23
N ILE A 33 -2.36 16.20 -0.33
CA ILE A 33 -2.82 15.02 0.43
C ILE A 33 -1.71 14.43 1.30
N HIS A 34 -0.48 14.36 0.77
CA HIS A 34 0.68 13.81 1.50
C HIS A 34 0.97 14.57 2.80
N GLU A 35 0.86 15.90 2.78
CA GLU A 35 1.07 16.71 3.97
C GLU A 35 -0.09 16.61 4.95
N ALA A 36 -1.35 16.57 4.46
CA ALA A 36 -2.51 16.33 5.31
C ALA A 36 -2.43 14.98 6.03
N LEU A 37 -2.02 13.92 5.32
CA LEU A 37 -1.77 12.60 5.91
C LEU A 37 -0.61 12.63 6.90
N ARG A 38 0.50 13.30 6.58
CA ARG A 38 1.64 13.44 7.49
C ARG A 38 1.23 14.09 8.80
N GLU A 39 0.44 15.16 8.75
CA GLU A 39 -0.05 15.86 9.95
C GLU A 39 -1.01 15.01 10.77
N ALA A 40 -1.96 14.35 10.10
CA ALA A 40 -2.98 13.53 10.75
C ALA A 40 -2.42 12.27 11.42
N LEU A 41 -1.33 11.72 10.90
CA LEU A 41 -0.74 10.46 11.34
C LEU A 41 0.44 10.63 12.31
N GLN A 42 0.76 11.86 12.74
CA GLN A 42 1.84 12.12 13.72
C GLN A 42 1.64 11.30 15.00
N ALA A 43 2.68 10.57 15.39
CA ALA A 43 2.73 9.80 16.64
C ALA A 43 4.18 9.58 17.09
N ASP A 44 4.40 9.35 18.38
CA ASP A 44 5.75 9.21 18.96
C ASP A 44 6.52 8.00 18.41
N ASP A 45 5.81 6.96 17.97
CA ASP A 45 6.36 5.73 17.42
C ASP A 45 6.60 5.79 15.90
N LEU A 46 6.24 6.90 15.24
CA LEU A 46 6.37 7.09 13.80
C LEU A 46 7.41 8.18 13.46
N GLU A 47 8.13 7.98 12.36
CA GLU A 47 8.94 8.97 11.66
C GLU A 47 8.41 9.09 10.24
N ILE A 48 7.67 10.18 9.95
CA ILE A 48 6.92 10.32 8.70
C ILE A 48 7.61 11.33 7.79
N ARG A 49 7.90 10.91 6.56
CA ARG A 49 8.44 11.71 5.47
C ARG A 49 7.44 11.73 4.31
N THR A 50 7.49 12.76 3.51
CA THR A 50 6.65 12.93 2.31
C THR A 50 7.50 12.96 1.05
N ALA A 51 6.94 12.48 -0.04
CA ALA A 51 7.55 12.47 -1.36
C ALA A 51 6.48 12.66 -2.44
N THR A 52 6.86 13.25 -3.57
CA THR A 52 5.94 13.50 -4.68
C THR A 52 6.57 13.12 -6.02
N LEU A 53 5.71 12.89 -7.03
CA LEU A 53 6.13 12.46 -8.36
C LEU A 53 7.05 13.49 -9.05
N ASP A 54 6.87 14.78 -8.79
CA ASP A 54 7.63 15.89 -9.39
C ASP A 54 9.01 16.14 -8.76
N MET A 55 9.31 15.48 -7.63
CA MET A 55 10.63 15.52 -7.01
C MET A 55 11.67 14.72 -7.83
N PRO A 56 12.97 15.03 -7.68
CA PRO A 56 14.04 14.22 -8.28
C PRO A 56 13.86 12.72 -7.95
N GLU A 57 14.15 11.86 -8.92
CA GLU A 57 13.93 10.40 -8.83
C GLU A 57 12.50 10.03 -8.41
N GLN A 58 11.52 10.88 -8.83
CA GLN A 58 10.10 10.73 -8.50
C GLN A 58 9.85 10.66 -7.00
N GLY A 59 10.66 11.38 -6.22
CA GLY A 59 10.59 11.50 -4.77
C GLY A 59 11.09 10.28 -3.99
N LEU A 60 11.55 9.23 -4.65
CA LEU A 60 11.97 7.99 -4.01
C LEU A 60 13.39 7.56 -4.44
N PRO A 61 14.42 8.38 -4.13
CA PRO A 61 15.80 7.95 -4.31
C PRO A 61 16.11 6.71 -3.44
N ASP A 62 17.13 5.95 -3.84
CA ASP A 62 17.52 4.73 -3.11
C ASP A 62 17.76 4.98 -1.63
N SER A 63 18.37 6.12 -1.29
CA SER A 63 18.64 6.49 0.11
C SER A 63 17.36 6.60 0.95
N LEU A 64 16.27 7.16 0.38
CA LEU A 64 14.98 7.26 1.05
C LEU A 64 14.24 5.93 1.05
N LEU A 65 14.17 5.26 -0.12
CA LEU A 65 13.44 4.01 -0.27
C LEU A 65 14.03 2.90 0.61
N ASN A 66 15.38 2.83 0.69
CA ASN A 66 16.06 1.87 1.55
C ASN A 66 15.88 2.15 3.04
N ASP A 67 15.58 3.38 3.41
CA ASP A 67 15.31 3.80 4.79
C ASP A 67 13.81 3.89 5.11
N THR A 68 12.95 3.26 4.31
CA THR A 68 11.50 3.22 4.48
C THR A 68 11.05 1.85 4.97
N ASP A 69 10.28 1.81 6.05
CA ASP A 69 9.63 0.61 6.59
C ASP A 69 8.24 0.39 5.99
N VAL A 70 7.49 1.49 5.78
CA VAL A 70 6.14 1.47 5.22
C VAL A 70 6.00 2.59 4.21
N LEU A 71 5.60 2.24 2.99
CA LEU A 71 5.28 3.18 1.92
C LEU A 71 3.75 3.31 1.80
N LEU A 72 3.23 4.53 2.01
CA LEU A 72 1.86 4.89 1.62
C LEU A 72 1.89 5.45 0.21
N TRP A 73 1.04 4.93 -0.65
CA TRP A 73 0.98 5.27 -2.05
C TRP A 73 -0.38 5.87 -2.41
N TRP A 74 -0.39 7.15 -2.78
CA TRP A 74 -1.54 7.80 -3.36
C TRP A 74 -1.25 8.22 -4.80
N GLY A 75 -2.09 7.81 -5.75
CA GLY A 75 -1.98 8.19 -7.16
C GLY A 75 -3.32 8.03 -7.84
N HIS A 76 -3.64 8.87 -8.84
CA HIS A 76 -4.93 8.91 -9.51
C HIS A 76 -4.81 8.93 -11.04
N CYS A 77 -4.22 9.96 -11.62
CA CYS A 77 -4.21 10.16 -13.08
C CYS A 77 -2.84 9.97 -13.73
N ALA A 78 -1.77 9.91 -12.95
CA ALA A 78 -0.40 9.90 -13.46
C ALA A 78 0.31 8.55 -13.33
N HIS A 79 -0.41 7.45 -13.13
CA HIS A 79 0.17 6.11 -12.96
C HIS A 79 1.18 5.73 -14.06
N GLY A 80 0.91 6.15 -15.31
CA GLY A 80 1.78 5.89 -16.45
C GLY A 80 3.12 6.63 -16.40
N LYS A 81 3.22 7.73 -15.66
CA LYS A 81 4.43 8.55 -15.53
C LYS A 81 5.45 7.97 -14.55
N VAL A 82 5.05 7.02 -13.72
CA VAL A 82 5.97 6.36 -12.79
C VAL A 82 6.88 5.42 -13.56
N ASP A 83 8.19 5.57 -13.40
CA ASP A 83 9.19 4.78 -14.09
C ASP A 83 9.16 3.32 -13.66
N ASP A 84 9.30 2.41 -14.63
CA ASP A 84 9.30 0.97 -14.34
C ASP A 84 10.48 0.56 -13.45
N ALA A 85 11.64 1.22 -13.61
CA ALA A 85 12.79 1.01 -12.74
C ALA A 85 12.51 1.38 -11.27
N LEU A 86 11.72 2.45 -11.02
CA LEU A 86 11.27 2.76 -9.66
C LEU A 86 10.31 1.69 -9.14
N VAL A 87 9.40 1.23 -9.99
CA VAL A 87 8.45 0.14 -9.63
C VAL A 87 9.20 -1.14 -9.28
N ASP A 88 10.28 -1.47 -10.01
CA ASP A 88 11.14 -2.64 -9.72
C ASP A 88 11.78 -2.53 -8.34
N ARG A 89 12.31 -1.36 -8.00
CA ARG A 89 12.90 -1.09 -6.67
C ARG A 89 11.86 -1.18 -5.55
N ILE A 90 10.65 -0.61 -5.74
CA ILE A 90 9.58 -0.71 -4.75
C ILE A 90 9.15 -2.17 -4.57
N GLN A 91 8.95 -2.91 -5.67
CA GLN A 91 8.61 -4.34 -5.62
C GLN A 91 9.66 -5.12 -4.83
N PHE A 92 10.94 -4.94 -5.14
CA PHE A 92 12.04 -5.58 -4.42
C PHE A 92 11.93 -5.30 -2.91
N ARG A 93 11.75 -4.05 -2.51
CA ARG A 93 11.63 -3.66 -1.10
C ARG A 93 10.40 -4.29 -0.42
N VAL A 94 9.26 -4.36 -1.12
CA VAL A 94 8.05 -5.00 -0.57
C VAL A 94 8.28 -6.49 -0.36
N LEU A 95 8.83 -7.20 -1.35
CA LEU A 95 9.13 -8.64 -1.21
C LEU A 95 10.10 -8.91 -0.07
N HIS A 96 10.98 -7.95 0.27
CA HIS A 96 11.93 -8.04 1.38
C HIS A 96 11.40 -7.51 2.72
N GLY A 97 10.10 -7.21 2.82
CA GLY A 97 9.42 -6.92 4.08
C GLY A 97 8.94 -5.49 4.27
N MET A 98 9.22 -4.54 3.36
CA MET A 98 8.62 -3.21 3.42
C MET A 98 7.10 -3.31 3.29
N GLY A 99 6.37 -2.63 4.18
CA GLY A 99 4.92 -2.51 4.06
C GLY A 99 4.52 -1.59 2.91
N LEU A 100 3.40 -1.91 2.25
CA LEU A 100 2.81 -1.07 1.20
C LEU A 100 1.34 -0.81 1.51
N ILE A 101 0.96 0.45 1.63
CA ILE A 101 -0.43 0.86 1.79
C ILE A 101 -0.83 1.64 0.55
N VAL A 102 -1.79 1.11 -0.20
CA VAL A 102 -2.25 1.69 -1.46
C VAL A 102 -3.62 2.30 -1.26
N LEU A 103 -3.74 3.57 -1.59
CA LEU A 103 -4.91 4.37 -1.31
C LEU A 103 -5.71 4.65 -2.59
N HIS A 104 -7.02 4.55 -2.48
CA HIS A 104 -7.99 4.99 -3.48
C HIS A 104 -7.68 4.52 -4.91
N SER A 105 -7.56 5.43 -5.87
CA SER A 105 -7.23 5.15 -7.28
C SER A 105 -5.85 4.51 -7.47
N GLY A 106 -5.04 4.43 -6.41
CA GLY A 106 -3.78 3.70 -6.41
C GLY A 106 -3.91 2.22 -6.80
N HIS A 107 -5.14 1.66 -6.82
CA HIS A 107 -5.40 0.33 -7.37
C HIS A 107 -4.93 0.18 -8.83
N MET A 108 -4.90 1.27 -9.61
CA MET A 108 -4.41 1.29 -10.99
C MET A 108 -2.90 1.53 -11.09
N SER A 109 -2.21 1.80 -9.97
CA SER A 109 -0.76 2.02 -9.98
C SER A 109 0.00 0.80 -10.50
N LYS A 110 1.12 1.05 -11.17
CA LYS A 110 1.98 -0.03 -11.68
C LYS A 110 2.43 -0.96 -10.55
N ILE A 111 2.78 -0.40 -9.38
CA ILE A 111 3.23 -1.22 -8.25
C ILE A 111 2.10 -2.11 -7.70
N PHE A 112 0.88 -1.59 -7.50
CA PHE A 112 -0.20 -2.42 -6.96
C PHE A 112 -0.58 -3.53 -7.93
N ARG A 113 -0.76 -3.21 -9.21
CA ARG A 113 -1.08 -4.21 -10.25
C ARG A 113 0.00 -5.31 -10.34
N ARG A 114 1.26 -4.93 -10.21
CA ARG A 114 2.39 -5.88 -10.21
C ARG A 114 2.34 -6.80 -9.00
N MET A 115 2.08 -6.25 -7.80
CA MET A 115 1.98 -7.04 -6.58
C MET A 115 0.74 -7.94 -6.54
N MET A 116 -0.34 -7.53 -7.21
CA MET A 116 -1.57 -8.34 -7.29
C MET A 116 -1.53 -9.37 -8.44
N GLY A 117 -0.78 -9.11 -9.50
CA GLY A 117 -0.75 -10.00 -10.68
C GLY A 117 -2.04 -9.99 -11.51
N THR A 118 -2.91 -8.97 -11.32
CA THR A 118 -4.18 -8.81 -12.01
C THR A 118 -4.31 -7.40 -12.59
N ALA A 119 -5.38 -7.13 -13.33
CA ALA A 119 -5.64 -5.81 -13.89
C ALA A 119 -6.12 -4.80 -12.85
N CYS A 120 -6.54 -5.25 -11.67
CA CYS A 120 -7.07 -4.44 -10.56
C CYS A 120 -8.21 -3.50 -10.99
N ARG A 121 -9.02 -3.90 -11.97
CA ARG A 121 -10.16 -3.12 -12.46
C ARG A 121 -11.32 -3.18 -11.47
N LEU A 122 -12.12 -2.13 -11.49
CA LEU A 122 -13.36 -2.01 -10.72
C LEU A 122 -14.36 -1.13 -11.50
N HIS A 123 -15.59 -1.04 -11.02
CA HIS A 123 -16.54 -0.03 -11.47
C HIS A 123 -16.46 1.20 -10.56
N TRP A 124 -16.65 2.38 -11.12
CA TRP A 124 -16.63 3.62 -10.37
C TRP A 124 -17.72 4.59 -10.85
N ARG A 125 -18.12 5.48 -9.96
CA ARG A 125 -19.07 6.57 -10.25
C ARG A 125 -18.73 7.76 -9.35
N GLU A 126 -18.50 8.91 -9.98
CA GLU A 126 -18.17 10.15 -9.27
C GLU A 126 -19.40 11.07 -9.21
N VAL A 127 -20.13 11.01 -8.10
CA VAL A 127 -21.30 11.85 -7.82
C VAL A 127 -21.33 12.35 -6.38
N GLY A 128 -20.29 12.11 -5.60
CA GLY A 128 -20.19 12.56 -4.21
C GLY A 128 -21.19 11.90 -3.26
N GLU A 129 -21.49 10.63 -3.50
CA GLU A 129 -22.47 9.90 -2.70
C GLU A 129 -21.91 9.45 -1.35
N LYS A 130 -22.82 9.19 -0.41
CA LYS A 130 -22.49 8.70 0.92
C LYS A 130 -21.94 7.27 0.85
N GLU A 131 -20.84 7.04 1.56
CA GLU A 131 -20.22 5.73 1.74
C GLU A 131 -20.31 5.31 3.20
N ARG A 132 -20.82 4.09 3.46
CA ARG A 132 -20.77 3.45 4.77
C ARG A 132 -19.76 2.31 4.73
N LEU A 133 -18.74 2.41 5.57
CA LEU A 133 -17.79 1.32 5.77
C LEU A 133 -18.23 0.45 6.95
N TRP A 134 -18.20 -0.85 6.74
CA TRP A 134 -18.41 -1.88 7.76
C TRP A 134 -17.10 -2.58 8.08
N VAL A 135 -16.83 -2.77 9.37
CA VAL A 135 -15.75 -3.66 9.84
C VAL A 135 -16.26 -5.09 9.72
N VAL A 136 -15.71 -5.86 8.78
CA VAL A 136 -16.12 -7.26 8.57
C VAL A 136 -15.16 -8.26 9.20
N ASP A 137 -13.93 -7.84 9.55
CA ASP A 137 -13.01 -8.58 10.40
C ASP A 137 -12.58 -7.75 11.61
N PRO A 138 -13.37 -7.75 12.70
CA PRO A 138 -13.06 -6.98 13.90
C PRO A 138 -11.82 -7.47 14.67
N THR A 139 -11.33 -8.68 14.34
CA THR A 139 -10.12 -9.25 14.97
C THR A 139 -8.83 -8.80 14.29
N HIS A 140 -8.92 -8.27 13.09
CA HIS A 140 -7.75 -7.81 12.35
C HIS A 140 -7.12 -6.58 13.03
N PRO A 141 -5.78 -6.50 13.16
CA PRO A 141 -5.12 -5.36 13.81
C PRO A 141 -5.48 -3.99 13.22
N ILE A 142 -5.75 -3.92 11.92
CA ILE A 142 -6.16 -2.67 11.23
C ILE A 142 -7.52 -2.17 11.74
N ALA A 143 -8.41 -3.04 12.19
CA ALA A 143 -9.72 -2.68 12.71
C ALA A 143 -9.71 -2.23 14.19
N ARG A 144 -8.56 -2.30 14.87
CA ARG A 144 -8.47 -1.99 16.30
C ARG A 144 -8.94 -0.58 16.64
N GLY A 145 -9.99 -0.46 17.48
CA GLY A 145 -10.57 0.81 17.91
C GLY A 145 -11.28 1.60 16.83
N VAL A 146 -11.59 0.97 15.70
CA VAL A 146 -12.52 1.47 14.68
C VAL A 146 -13.93 1.00 15.09
N PRO A 147 -14.97 1.86 15.02
CA PRO A 147 -16.34 1.45 15.31
C PRO A 147 -16.82 0.38 14.30
N GLU A 148 -17.83 -0.41 14.67
CA GLU A 148 -18.41 -1.46 13.82
C GLU A 148 -18.73 -0.99 12.40
N SER A 149 -19.18 0.27 12.28
CA SER A 149 -19.30 0.97 11.01
C SER A 149 -19.13 2.48 11.18
N PHE A 150 -18.74 3.17 10.11
CA PHE A 150 -18.73 4.63 10.06
C PHE A 150 -19.15 5.12 8.67
N VAL A 151 -19.49 6.40 8.56
CA VAL A 151 -20.00 7.00 7.32
C VAL A 151 -19.08 8.12 6.87
N ILE A 152 -18.69 8.07 5.60
CA ILE A 152 -18.06 9.16 4.86
C ILE A 152 -19.20 9.87 4.11
N PRO A 153 -19.45 11.18 4.36
CA PRO A 153 -20.58 11.89 3.80
C PRO A 153 -20.56 12.02 2.28
N HIS A 154 -19.36 12.18 1.71
CA HIS A 154 -19.14 12.34 0.28
C HIS A 154 -17.91 11.52 -0.16
N SER A 155 -18.10 10.65 -1.14
CA SER A 155 -17.08 9.78 -1.68
C SER A 155 -17.33 9.48 -3.15
N GLU A 156 -16.29 9.12 -3.88
CA GLU A 156 -16.41 8.45 -5.17
C GLU A 156 -16.79 6.99 -4.92
N MET A 157 -17.82 6.50 -5.60
CA MET A 157 -18.24 5.11 -5.49
C MET A 157 -17.30 4.20 -6.26
N TYR A 158 -16.80 3.19 -5.56
CA TYR A 158 -16.21 1.98 -6.16
C TYR A 158 -17.16 0.80 -5.98
N GLY A 159 -17.25 -0.06 -7.01
CA GLY A 159 -18.17 -1.19 -7.03
C GLY A 159 -17.50 -2.49 -7.46
N GLU A 160 -18.01 -3.59 -6.91
CA GLU A 160 -17.63 -4.92 -7.35
C GLU A 160 -18.07 -5.16 -8.83
N ARG A 161 -17.33 -6.01 -9.62
CA ARG A 161 -16.22 -6.83 -9.16
C ARG A 161 -14.92 -6.05 -9.15
N PHE A 162 -14.18 -6.10 -8.04
CA PHE A 162 -12.79 -5.67 -7.96
C PHE A 162 -11.88 -6.82 -8.38
N ASP A 163 -11.08 -6.62 -9.41
CA ASP A 163 -10.24 -7.64 -10.03
C ASP A 163 -8.90 -7.79 -9.30
N ILE A 164 -8.97 -8.31 -8.08
CA ILE A 164 -7.84 -8.61 -7.18
C ILE A 164 -7.84 -10.10 -6.82
N PRO A 165 -6.69 -10.68 -6.41
CA PRO A 165 -6.61 -12.08 -5.98
C PRO A 165 -7.54 -12.40 -4.80
N ASP A 166 -8.02 -13.64 -4.76
CA ASP A 166 -8.96 -14.12 -3.74
C ASP A 166 -8.28 -14.45 -2.39
N ASP A 167 -6.95 -14.41 -2.32
CA ASP A 167 -6.17 -14.65 -1.09
C ASP A 167 -6.11 -13.44 -0.15
N GLY A 168 -6.73 -12.31 -0.54
CA GLY A 168 -6.82 -11.11 0.26
C GLY A 168 -7.76 -11.26 1.45
N LYS A 169 -7.31 -10.84 2.64
CA LYS A 169 -8.13 -10.76 3.84
C LYS A 169 -8.97 -9.49 3.81
N ILE A 170 -10.28 -9.62 3.69
CA ILE A 170 -11.20 -8.47 3.71
C ILE A 170 -11.36 -8.00 5.15
N VAL A 171 -11.01 -6.73 5.40
CA VAL A 171 -11.14 -6.07 6.70
C VAL A 171 -12.33 -5.14 6.72
N PHE A 172 -12.56 -4.41 5.61
CA PHE A 172 -13.66 -3.45 5.45
C PHE A 172 -14.44 -3.72 4.17
N MET A 173 -15.76 -3.56 4.28
CA MET A 173 -16.68 -3.52 3.14
C MET A 173 -17.39 -2.18 3.13
N SER A 174 -17.52 -1.57 1.96
CA SER A 174 -18.31 -0.37 1.77
C SER A 174 -19.67 -0.68 1.16
N TRP A 175 -20.66 0.09 1.59
CA TRP A 175 -21.96 0.22 0.96
C TRP A 175 -22.18 1.69 0.60
N TYR A 176 -22.43 1.94 -0.66
CA TYR A 176 -22.68 3.27 -1.19
C TYR A 176 -24.18 3.56 -1.26
N GLU A 177 -24.55 4.84 -1.22
CA GLU A 177 -25.95 5.28 -1.22
C GLU A 177 -26.72 4.76 -2.45
N GLY A 178 -26.07 4.63 -3.58
CA GLY A 178 -26.60 4.00 -4.80
C GLY A 178 -26.79 2.49 -4.75
N GLY A 179 -26.48 1.84 -3.61
CA GLY A 179 -26.66 0.39 -3.39
C GLY A 179 -25.48 -0.49 -3.80
N ASN A 180 -24.40 0.10 -4.32
CA ASN A 180 -23.20 -0.66 -4.67
C ASN A 180 -22.43 -1.10 -3.40
N VAL A 181 -21.78 -2.26 -3.50
CA VAL A 181 -20.90 -2.79 -2.45
C VAL A 181 -19.48 -2.93 -2.99
N PHE A 182 -18.51 -2.82 -2.09
CA PHE A 182 -17.10 -2.89 -2.47
C PHE A 182 -16.22 -3.41 -1.33
N ARG A 183 -15.21 -4.22 -1.66
CA ARG A 183 -14.15 -4.63 -0.74
C ARG A 183 -13.19 -3.46 -0.52
N SER A 184 -13.57 -2.54 0.37
CA SER A 184 -12.91 -1.25 0.56
C SER A 184 -11.64 -1.28 1.39
N GLY A 185 -11.41 -2.36 2.15
CA GLY A 185 -10.17 -2.57 2.88
C GLY A 185 -9.73 -4.02 2.79
N VAL A 186 -8.65 -4.30 2.05
CA VAL A 186 -8.16 -5.66 1.82
C VAL A 186 -6.68 -5.76 2.15
N ALA A 187 -6.31 -6.72 2.98
CA ALA A 187 -4.95 -6.99 3.42
C ALA A 187 -4.39 -8.22 2.71
N PHE A 188 -3.16 -8.11 2.22
CA PHE A 188 -2.43 -9.19 1.55
C PHE A 188 -1.05 -9.37 2.17
N GLN A 189 -0.45 -10.53 1.91
CA GLN A 189 0.97 -10.75 2.10
C GLN A 189 1.59 -11.20 0.79
N ARG A 190 2.74 -10.63 0.46
CA ARG A 190 3.55 -11.01 -0.70
C ARG A 190 4.98 -11.20 -0.23
N ASP A 191 5.44 -12.44 -0.23
CA ASP A 191 6.68 -12.86 0.42
C ASP A 191 6.71 -12.34 1.87
N TYR A 192 7.66 -11.48 2.23
CA TYR A 192 7.77 -10.92 3.59
C TYR A 192 7.00 -9.61 3.76
N GLY A 193 6.56 -8.96 2.67
CA GLY A 193 5.85 -7.69 2.71
C GLY A 193 4.36 -7.83 2.93
N LYS A 194 3.80 -6.91 3.69
CA LYS A 194 2.37 -6.77 3.92
C LYS A 194 1.82 -5.62 3.10
N ILE A 195 0.71 -5.87 2.41
CA ILE A 195 0.08 -4.88 1.54
C ILE A 195 -1.34 -4.63 2.04
N PHE A 196 -1.74 -3.38 2.18
CA PHE A 196 -3.10 -3.00 2.49
C PHE A 196 -3.62 -2.07 1.41
N TYR A 197 -4.72 -2.44 0.78
CA TYR A 197 -5.50 -1.56 -0.08
C TYR A 197 -6.64 -0.94 0.71
N PHE A 198 -6.85 0.39 0.55
CA PHE A 198 -7.94 1.10 1.18
C PHE A 198 -8.57 2.09 0.20
N SER A 199 -9.86 1.90 -0.13
CA SER A 199 -10.54 2.67 -1.19
C SER A 199 -10.91 4.10 -0.85
N PRO A 200 -11.31 4.49 0.38
CA PRO A 200 -11.62 5.88 0.67
C PRO A 200 -10.44 6.80 0.39
N GLY A 201 -10.66 7.92 -0.30
CA GLY A 201 -9.53 8.83 -0.50
C GLY A 201 -9.51 9.73 -1.74
N HIS A 202 -10.65 10.00 -2.37
CA HIS A 202 -10.72 10.91 -3.52
C HIS A 202 -10.32 12.34 -3.13
N GLU A 203 -9.53 13.00 -3.98
CA GLU A 203 -8.95 14.33 -3.72
C GLU A 203 -9.97 15.46 -3.59
N SER A 204 -11.16 15.28 -4.18
CA SER A 204 -12.22 16.29 -4.13
C SER A 204 -13.03 16.27 -2.83
N TYR A 205 -12.73 15.35 -1.91
CA TYR A 205 -13.44 15.23 -0.64
C TYR A 205 -12.49 15.22 0.55
N PRO A 206 -12.91 15.75 1.73
CA PRO A 206 -12.03 15.86 2.90
C PRO A 206 -11.88 14.52 3.65
N ILE A 207 -11.74 13.40 2.92
CA ILE A 207 -11.76 12.04 3.47
C ILE A 207 -10.61 11.81 4.44
N TYR A 208 -9.41 12.33 4.16
CA TYR A 208 -8.25 12.18 5.03
C TYR A 208 -8.29 13.05 6.29
N HIS A 209 -9.30 13.91 6.43
CA HIS A 209 -9.61 14.63 7.68
C HIS A 209 -10.59 13.86 8.58
N ASP A 210 -11.17 12.75 8.11
CA ASP A 210 -12.03 11.89 8.92
C ASP A 210 -11.23 11.09 9.94
N VAL A 211 -11.64 11.14 11.21
CA VAL A 211 -10.91 10.52 12.32
C VAL A 211 -10.88 9.00 12.26
N HIS A 212 -11.89 8.37 11.67
CA HIS A 212 -11.94 6.91 11.52
C HIS A 212 -11.03 6.46 10.38
N VAL A 213 -10.98 7.21 9.27
CA VAL A 213 -10.03 6.99 8.18
C VAL A 213 -8.59 7.12 8.69
N GLN A 214 -8.29 8.17 9.44
CA GLN A 214 -6.98 8.36 10.08
C GLN A 214 -6.63 7.19 11.02
N LYS A 215 -7.61 6.71 11.80
CA LYS A 215 -7.42 5.56 12.69
C LYS A 215 -7.10 4.29 11.92
N VAL A 216 -7.81 4.01 10.83
CA VAL A 216 -7.54 2.86 9.94
C VAL A 216 -6.12 2.93 9.39
N LEU A 217 -5.70 4.09 8.87
CA LEU A 217 -4.38 4.27 8.29
C LEU A 217 -3.25 4.15 9.34
N ALA A 218 -3.44 4.73 10.53
CA ALA A 218 -2.50 4.60 11.64
C ALA A 218 -2.31 3.14 12.09
N ASN A 219 -3.40 2.36 12.11
CA ASN A 219 -3.34 0.93 12.40
C ASN A 219 -2.68 0.15 11.25
N ALA A 220 -2.99 0.50 10.00
CA ALA A 220 -2.43 -0.15 8.81
C ALA A 220 -0.90 0.03 8.75
N ILE A 221 -0.38 1.22 9.08
CA ILE A 221 1.06 1.48 9.18
C ILE A 221 1.71 0.52 10.18
N ARG A 222 1.16 0.42 11.39
CA ARG A 222 1.71 -0.45 12.43
C ARG A 222 1.62 -1.93 12.10
N TRP A 223 0.52 -2.33 11.44
CA TRP A 223 0.34 -3.71 10.98
C TRP A 223 1.30 -4.06 9.86
N ALA A 224 1.53 -3.14 8.90
CA ALA A 224 2.36 -3.39 7.73
C ALA A 224 3.86 -3.31 8.05
N ALA A 225 4.25 -2.60 9.10
CA ALA A 225 5.64 -2.43 9.47
C ALA A 225 6.33 -3.79 9.73
N PRO A 226 7.56 -4.00 9.22
CA PRO A 226 8.35 -5.18 9.53
C PRO A 226 8.84 -5.14 10.99
N ALA A 227 8.82 -6.29 11.67
CA ALA A 227 9.21 -6.37 13.08
C ALA A 227 10.63 -5.89 13.33
N ASP A 228 11.58 -6.31 12.49
CA ASP A 228 13.02 -6.06 12.63
C ASP A 228 13.61 -5.15 11.53
N GLY A 229 12.73 -4.41 10.83
CA GLY A 229 13.11 -3.64 9.65
C GLY A 229 13.13 -4.46 8.36
N VAL A 230 13.28 -3.76 7.25
CA VAL A 230 13.36 -4.40 5.92
C VAL A 230 14.72 -5.03 5.76
N LEU A 231 14.76 -6.30 5.36
CA LEU A 231 16.01 -7.04 5.19
C LEU A 231 16.53 -6.84 3.75
N PRO A 232 17.74 -6.30 3.56
CA PRO A 232 18.25 -5.97 2.24
C PRO A 232 18.54 -7.21 1.37
N ASP A 233 18.92 -8.33 1.97
CA ASP A 233 19.31 -9.55 1.28
C ASP A 233 18.66 -10.77 1.94
N ARG A 234 17.37 -10.95 1.73
CA ARG A 234 16.73 -12.20 2.11
C ARG A 234 16.80 -13.21 0.99
N VAL A 235 17.87 -13.96 0.97
CA VAL A 235 17.91 -15.23 0.24
C VAL A 235 17.34 -16.30 1.14
N THR A 236 16.62 -17.26 0.59
CA THR A 236 16.31 -18.49 1.34
C THR A 236 17.63 -19.04 1.88
N PRO A 237 17.83 -19.10 3.20
CA PRO A 237 19.10 -19.53 3.73
C PRO A 237 19.34 -20.95 3.26
N GLN A 238 20.48 -21.17 2.62
CA GLN A 238 21.04 -22.50 2.45
C GLN A 238 22.16 -22.63 3.48
N PRO A 239 21.81 -22.96 4.73
CA PRO A 239 22.85 -23.15 5.73
C PRO A 239 23.73 -24.31 5.32
N ASP A 240 25.01 -24.23 5.67
CA ASP A 240 25.83 -25.42 5.81
C ASP A 240 25.03 -26.45 6.62
N ALA A 241 25.21 -27.73 6.32
CA ALA A 241 24.43 -28.77 6.95
C ALA A 241 24.40 -28.58 8.47
N PRO A 242 23.24 -28.31 9.12
CA PRO A 242 23.13 -28.04 10.54
C PRO A 242 23.53 -29.24 11.41
N GLU A 243 23.56 -30.43 10.78
CA GLU A 243 23.98 -31.69 11.39
C GLU A 243 24.96 -32.41 10.47
N LYS A 244 25.80 -33.29 11.05
CA LYS A 244 26.73 -34.07 10.30
C LYS A 244 25.98 -35.01 9.33
N ILE A 245 26.26 -34.84 8.03
CA ILE A 245 25.73 -35.74 6.99
C ILE A 245 26.46 -37.08 7.12
N THR A 246 25.73 -38.13 7.47
CA THR A 246 26.24 -39.49 7.60
C THR A 246 25.76 -40.40 6.48
N THR A 247 24.81 -39.95 5.65
CA THR A 247 24.27 -40.69 4.51
C THR A 247 25.30 -40.68 3.36
N GLU A 248 25.63 -41.84 2.83
CA GLU A 248 26.43 -41.93 1.62
C GLU A 248 25.64 -41.41 0.42
N ASN A 249 26.27 -40.53 -0.36
CA ASN A 249 25.68 -40.04 -1.60
C ASN A 249 25.84 -41.07 -2.72
N PRO A 250 24.77 -41.73 -3.19
CA PRO A 250 24.86 -42.72 -4.27
C PRO A 250 25.28 -42.10 -5.61
N LEU A 251 25.19 -40.76 -5.73
CA LEU A 251 25.58 -40.03 -6.95
C LEU A 251 27.02 -39.56 -6.92
N ARG A 252 27.78 -39.81 -5.83
CA ARG A 252 29.16 -39.29 -5.66
C ARG A 252 30.12 -39.75 -6.77
N ALA A 253 29.84 -40.89 -7.40
CA ALA A 253 30.64 -41.43 -8.51
C ALA A 253 30.15 -40.91 -9.89
N LEU A 254 29.06 -40.16 -9.95
CA LEU A 254 28.51 -39.66 -11.20
C LEU A 254 28.83 -38.17 -11.34
N ASP A 255 29.19 -37.76 -12.57
CA ASP A 255 29.32 -36.36 -12.88
C ASP A 255 27.94 -35.73 -13.04
N THR A 256 27.47 -34.99 -12.00
CA THR A 256 26.20 -34.29 -12.00
C THR A 256 26.32 -32.81 -12.39
N SER A 257 27.51 -32.36 -12.81
CA SER A 257 27.79 -30.95 -13.12
C SER A 257 26.89 -30.37 -14.21
N GLU A 258 26.45 -31.17 -15.16
CA GLU A 258 25.55 -30.75 -16.23
C GLU A 258 24.09 -30.55 -15.75
N ILE A 259 23.69 -31.25 -14.71
CA ILE A 259 22.32 -31.14 -14.16
C ILE A 259 22.15 -29.82 -13.38
N HIS A 260 23.23 -29.31 -12.79
CA HIS A 260 23.22 -28.10 -11.98
C HIS A 260 23.47 -26.80 -12.77
N LYS A 261 23.70 -26.87 -14.07
CA LYS A 261 23.89 -25.71 -14.96
C LYS A 261 22.59 -25.07 -15.44
N ILE A 262 21.41 -25.61 -15.06
CA ILE A 262 20.09 -25.11 -15.46
C ILE A 262 19.47 -24.32 -14.28
N GLN A 263 20.20 -23.34 -13.74
CA GLN A 263 19.66 -22.36 -12.81
C GLN A 263 19.96 -20.94 -13.30
#